data_5c70f293f7be951311badc0995aa110c
#
_entry.id   5c70f293f7be951311badc0995aa110c
#
_cell.length_a   1.000
_cell.length_b   1.000
_cell.length_c   1.000
_cell.angle_alpha   90.00
_cell.angle_beta   90.00
_cell.angle_gamma   90.00
#
_symmetry.space_group_name_H-M   'P 1'
#
loop_
_entity.id
_entity.type
_entity.pdbx_description
1 polymer ?
#
loop_
_entity_poly.entity_id
_entity_poly.type
_entity_poly.pdbx_seq_one_letter_code
_entity_poly.pdbx_strand_id
1 'polypeptide(L)'
;MWDKVILSTIGIGIACIAGLAYFFANLDQEKLTLYSTLFANVVLFGVIILFLLAGVRKKVPLFSTFVEGAKEGFQTVVTIVPYQIAMFVGISVFRESGALSHITDLLGWIIGLVGIDTDFVAALPCALLKPLNGAAARAMMLDVFQTYGVDSFVGHVASTIQGATDTTMYVLAVYFGSVGIAKMRYAAVYGLAADLIGIISAISVGYLFWG
;
A
#
# COMPACT_ATOMS: atom_id res chain seq x y z
N MET A 1 6.59 -12.70 -32.11
CA MET A 1 7.94 -12.32 -31.58
C MET A 1 7.86 -11.61 -30.23
N TRP A 2 6.85 -10.80 -30.01
CA TRP A 2 6.60 -10.13 -28.72
C TRP A 2 6.26 -11.10 -27.56
N ASP A 3 5.50 -12.16 -27.84
CA ASP A 3 5.06 -13.11 -26.82
C ASP A 3 6.20 -13.82 -26.10
N LYS A 4 7.29 -14.16 -26.81
CA LYS A 4 8.45 -14.84 -26.19
C LYS A 4 9.26 -13.91 -25.27
N VAL A 5 9.39 -12.64 -25.61
CA VAL A 5 10.08 -11.65 -24.77
C VAL A 5 9.25 -11.34 -23.55
N ILE A 6 7.95 -11.16 -23.70
CA ILE A 6 7.02 -10.92 -22.59
C ILE A 6 7.01 -12.14 -21.65
N LEU A 7 6.88 -13.35 -22.20
CA LEU A 7 6.89 -14.57 -21.38
C LEU A 7 8.22 -14.77 -20.63
N SER A 8 9.36 -14.51 -21.29
CA SER A 8 10.67 -14.61 -20.64
C SER A 8 10.85 -13.55 -19.55
N THR A 9 10.38 -12.32 -19.75
CA THR A 9 10.47 -11.25 -18.75
C THR A 9 9.59 -11.55 -17.54
N ILE A 10 8.37 -12.03 -17.77
CA ILE A 10 7.47 -12.49 -16.70
C ILE A 10 8.08 -13.68 -15.96
N GLY A 11 8.62 -14.67 -16.68
CA GLY A 11 9.25 -15.84 -16.07
C GLY A 11 10.47 -15.49 -15.21
N ILE A 12 11.31 -14.56 -15.66
CA ILE A 12 12.45 -14.05 -14.87
C ILE A 12 11.93 -13.29 -13.65
N GLY A 13 10.90 -12.46 -13.81
CA GLY A 13 10.28 -11.72 -12.70
C GLY A 13 9.74 -12.67 -11.62
N ILE A 14 8.99 -13.69 -12.01
CA ILE A 14 8.46 -14.70 -11.08
C ILE A 14 9.61 -15.48 -10.41
N ALA A 15 10.63 -15.86 -11.15
CA ALA A 15 11.79 -16.57 -10.59
C ALA A 15 12.56 -15.71 -9.58
N CYS A 16 12.72 -14.40 -9.84
CA CYS A 16 13.34 -13.47 -8.91
C CYS A 16 12.51 -13.31 -7.64
N ILE A 17 11.19 -13.14 -7.76
CA ILE A 17 10.27 -13.02 -6.61
C ILE A 17 10.27 -14.31 -5.79
N ALA A 18 10.17 -15.47 -6.44
CA ALA A 18 10.21 -16.76 -5.77
C ALA A 18 11.56 -17.01 -5.07
N GLY A 19 12.68 -16.63 -5.71
CA GLY A 19 14.00 -16.70 -5.12
C GLY A 19 14.17 -15.82 -3.89
N LEU A 20 13.66 -14.58 -3.93
CA LEU A 20 13.66 -13.68 -2.79
C LEU A 20 12.77 -14.20 -1.67
N ALA A 21 11.56 -14.66 -1.98
CA ALA A 21 10.64 -15.23 -1.00
C ALA A 21 11.25 -16.48 -0.33
N TYR A 22 11.88 -17.39 -1.10
CA TYR A 22 12.59 -18.55 -0.57
C TYR A 22 13.76 -18.16 0.31
N PHE A 23 14.55 -17.17 -0.09
CA PHE A 23 15.68 -16.66 0.70
C PHE A 23 15.18 -16.10 2.05
N PHE A 24 14.16 -15.27 2.04
CA PHE A 24 13.62 -14.68 3.26
C PHE A 24 12.91 -15.70 4.15
N ALA A 25 12.19 -16.67 3.59
CA ALA A 25 11.50 -17.71 4.36
C ALA A 25 12.44 -18.66 5.13
N ASN A 26 13.73 -18.74 4.74
CA ASN A 26 14.73 -19.59 5.41
C ASN A 26 15.61 -18.81 6.41
N LEU A 27 15.32 -17.55 6.67
CA LEU A 27 16.07 -16.73 7.64
C LEU A 27 15.37 -16.75 9.01
N ASP A 28 16.18 -16.71 10.08
CA ASP A 28 15.67 -16.43 11.42
C ASP A 28 15.04 -15.01 11.44
N GLN A 29 14.00 -14.82 12.26
CA GLN A 29 13.26 -13.54 12.37
C GLN A 29 14.16 -12.32 12.57
N GLU A 30 15.19 -12.46 13.40
CA GLU A 30 16.13 -11.36 13.66
C GLU A 30 16.94 -10.99 12.41
N LYS A 31 17.44 -11.98 11.66
CA LYS A 31 18.17 -11.76 10.41
C LYS A 31 17.25 -11.27 9.30
N LEU A 32 16.02 -11.76 9.25
CA LEU A 32 15.00 -11.32 8.30
C LEU A 32 14.76 -9.81 8.44
N THR A 33 14.49 -9.36 9.67
CA THR A 33 14.26 -7.93 9.96
C THR A 33 15.49 -7.09 9.65
N LEU A 34 16.70 -7.56 10.02
CA LEU A 34 17.94 -6.84 9.74
C LEU A 34 18.18 -6.68 8.24
N TYR A 35 18.11 -7.78 7.47
CA TYR A 35 18.39 -7.72 6.02
C TYR A 35 17.31 -6.97 5.24
N SER A 36 16.03 -7.10 5.60
CA SER A 36 14.96 -6.35 4.96
C SER A 36 15.09 -4.85 5.22
N THR A 37 15.41 -4.45 6.46
CA THR A 37 15.63 -3.05 6.82
C THR A 37 16.87 -2.49 6.13
N LEU A 38 17.98 -3.22 6.10
CA LEU A 38 19.19 -2.80 5.38
C LEU A 38 18.91 -2.64 3.89
N PHE A 39 18.23 -3.60 3.27
CA PHE A 39 17.88 -3.54 1.85
C PHE A 39 16.97 -2.34 1.56
N ALA A 40 15.92 -2.13 2.35
CA ALA A 40 15.02 -1.00 2.20
C ALA A 40 15.76 0.34 2.31
N ASN A 41 16.63 0.49 3.31
CA ASN A 41 17.43 1.69 3.50
C ASN A 41 18.41 1.93 2.35
N VAL A 42 19.14 0.90 1.90
CA VAL A 42 20.08 1.00 0.77
C VAL A 42 19.35 1.40 -0.52
N VAL A 43 18.18 0.81 -0.79
CA VAL A 43 17.38 1.17 -1.96
C VAL A 43 16.90 2.61 -1.86
N LEU A 44 16.35 3.02 -0.71
CA LEU A 44 15.82 4.37 -0.50
C LEU A 44 16.92 5.42 -0.66
N PHE A 45 18.05 5.25 0.03
CA PHE A 45 19.19 6.17 -0.09
C PHE A 45 19.82 6.12 -1.47
N GLY A 46 19.88 4.93 -2.09
CA GLY A 46 20.39 4.76 -3.45
C GLY A 46 19.60 5.57 -4.47
N VAL A 47 18.26 5.56 -4.37
CA VAL A 47 17.38 6.36 -5.24
C VAL A 47 17.62 7.85 -5.03
N ILE A 48 17.71 8.32 -3.78
CA ILE A 48 17.99 9.73 -3.47
C ILE A 48 19.34 10.15 -4.08
N ILE A 49 20.41 9.38 -3.84
CA ILE A 49 21.75 9.65 -4.36
C ILE A 49 21.73 9.65 -5.89
N LEU A 50 21.03 8.72 -6.52
CA LEU A 50 20.93 8.63 -7.96
C LEU A 50 20.29 9.89 -8.57
N PHE A 51 19.21 10.41 -7.97
CA PHE A 51 18.60 11.67 -8.42
C PHE A 51 19.55 12.86 -8.24
N LEU A 52 20.26 12.96 -7.11
CA LEU A 52 21.23 14.01 -6.87
C LEU A 52 22.38 13.96 -7.90
N LEU A 53 22.95 12.78 -8.13
CA LEU A 53 24.02 12.61 -9.13
C LEU A 53 23.54 12.92 -10.55
N ALA A 54 22.32 12.51 -10.90
CA ALA A 54 21.74 12.85 -12.19
C ALA A 54 21.55 14.36 -12.36
N GLY A 55 21.13 15.06 -11.31
CA GLY A 55 21.00 16.51 -11.26
C GLY A 55 22.36 17.22 -11.43
N VAL A 56 23.40 16.76 -10.71
CA VAL A 56 24.79 17.27 -10.85
C VAL A 56 25.27 17.08 -12.29
N ARG A 57 25.08 15.87 -12.86
CA ARG A 57 25.50 15.54 -14.22
C ARG A 57 24.81 16.43 -15.27
N LYS A 58 23.55 16.78 -15.04
CA LYS A 58 22.77 17.67 -15.91
C LYS A 58 22.98 19.16 -15.59
N LYS A 59 23.85 19.50 -14.65
CA LYS A 59 24.12 20.86 -14.19
C LYS A 59 22.87 21.61 -13.71
N VAL A 60 21.94 20.88 -13.09
CA VAL A 60 20.73 21.46 -12.47
C VAL A 60 21.12 22.16 -11.19
N PRO A 61 20.60 23.37 -10.88
CA PRO A 61 20.85 24.03 -9.60
C PRO A 61 20.09 23.31 -8.49
N LEU A 62 20.74 22.29 -7.88
CA LEU A 62 20.12 21.33 -6.96
C LEU A 62 19.37 21.97 -5.80
N PHE A 63 19.97 22.96 -5.17
CA PHE A 63 19.37 23.61 -4.00
C PHE A 63 18.05 24.33 -4.35
N SER A 64 18.06 25.16 -5.38
CA SER A 64 16.85 25.90 -5.81
C SER A 64 15.75 24.96 -6.30
N THR A 65 16.11 23.92 -7.08
CA THR A 65 15.16 22.90 -7.55
C THR A 65 14.58 22.10 -6.39
N PHE A 66 15.41 21.75 -5.40
CA PHE A 66 14.92 21.07 -4.19
C PHE A 66 13.94 21.94 -3.40
N VAL A 67 14.28 23.23 -3.20
CA VAL A 67 13.40 24.17 -2.48
C VAL A 67 12.08 24.38 -3.22
N GLU A 68 12.11 24.45 -4.54
CA GLU A 68 10.90 24.58 -5.37
C GLU A 68 10.00 23.35 -5.24
N GLY A 69 10.56 22.14 -5.38
CA GLY A 69 9.83 20.90 -5.15
C GLY A 69 9.29 20.76 -3.72
N ALA A 70 10.06 21.22 -2.72
CA ALA A 70 9.59 21.24 -1.32
C ALA A 70 8.39 22.19 -1.10
N LYS A 71 8.35 23.35 -1.78
CA LYS A 71 7.20 24.27 -1.74
C LYS A 71 5.96 23.63 -2.36
N GLU A 72 6.09 22.97 -3.51
CA GLU A 72 4.99 22.23 -4.14
C GLU A 72 4.46 21.12 -3.24
N GLY A 73 5.36 20.35 -2.62
CA GLY A 73 5.01 19.31 -1.64
C GLY A 73 4.26 19.88 -0.45
N PHE A 74 4.72 21.02 0.10
CA PHE A 74 4.03 21.70 1.21
C PHE A 74 2.62 22.16 0.82
N GLN A 75 2.46 22.74 -0.36
CA GLN A 75 1.14 23.15 -0.86
C GLN A 75 0.18 21.96 -1.03
N THR A 76 0.69 20.83 -1.47
CA THR A 76 -0.06 19.57 -1.53
C THR A 76 -0.53 19.15 -0.14
N VAL A 77 0.33 19.21 0.88
CA VAL A 77 -0.02 18.87 2.27
C VAL A 77 -1.14 19.79 2.78
N VAL A 78 -1.01 21.10 2.60
CA VAL A 78 -2.02 22.07 3.03
C VAL A 78 -3.39 21.78 2.37
N THR A 79 -3.40 21.36 1.12
CA THR A 79 -4.62 20.98 0.41
C THR A 79 -5.24 19.70 0.96
N ILE A 80 -4.43 18.71 1.35
CA ILE A 80 -4.89 17.39 1.80
C ILE A 80 -5.38 17.43 3.26
N VAL A 81 -4.78 18.22 4.14
CA VAL A 81 -5.07 18.27 5.58
C VAL A 81 -6.56 18.44 5.91
N PRO A 82 -7.33 19.37 5.31
CA PRO A 82 -8.75 19.51 5.60
C PRO A 82 -9.57 18.24 5.31
N TYR A 83 -9.24 17.54 4.20
CA TYR A 83 -9.88 16.28 3.84
C TYR A 83 -9.53 15.18 4.83
N GLN A 84 -8.29 15.13 5.30
CA GLN A 84 -7.87 14.18 6.33
C GLN A 84 -8.62 14.40 7.64
N ILE A 85 -8.75 15.65 8.10
CA ILE A 85 -9.52 15.99 9.30
C ILE A 85 -10.98 15.53 9.16
N ALA A 86 -11.63 15.84 8.03
CA ALA A 86 -13.01 15.41 7.78
C ALA A 86 -13.13 13.86 7.81
N MET A 87 -12.17 13.15 7.22
CA MET A 87 -12.14 11.68 7.24
C MET A 87 -11.95 11.13 8.66
N PHE A 88 -11.06 11.70 9.46
CA PHE A 88 -10.88 11.29 10.85
C PHE A 88 -12.15 11.47 11.68
N VAL A 89 -12.84 12.60 11.53
CA VAL A 89 -14.12 12.82 12.20
C VAL A 89 -15.14 11.76 11.77
N GLY A 90 -15.26 11.50 10.46
CA GLY A 90 -16.15 10.45 9.93
C GLY A 90 -15.83 9.06 10.46
N ILE A 91 -14.56 8.68 10.53
CA ILE A 91 -14.12 7.39 11.08
C ILE A 91 -14.38 7.30 12.57
N SER A 92 -14.14 8.37 13.33
CA SER A 92 -14.44 8.42 14.76
C SER A 92 -15.92 8.19 15.03
N VAL A 93 -16.80 8.85 14.27
CA VAL A 93 -18.25 8.63 14.36
C VAL A 93 -18.62 7.20 13.98
N PHE A 94 -18.02 6.64 12.95
CA PHE A 94 -18.26 5.27 12.51
C PHE A 94 -17.81 4.24 13.54
N ARG A 95 -16.70 4.51 14.24
CA ARG A 95 -16.19 3.69 15.34
C ARG A 95 -17.10 3.79 16.57
N GLU A 96 -17.40 5.01 17.04
CA GLU A 96 -18.21 5.25 18.22
C GLU A 96 -19.66 4.75 18.06
N SER A 97 -20.18 4.73 16.84
CA SER A 97 -21.48 4.11 16.53
C SER A 97 -21.51 2.58 16.67
N GLY A 98 -20.35 1.94 16.81
CA GLY A 98 -20.21 0.48 16.81
C GLY A 98 -20.34 -0.17 15.44
N ALA A 99 -20.58 0.59 14.38
CA ALA A 99 -20.74 0.04 13.02
C ALA A 99 -19.45 -0.62 12.51
N LEU A 100 -18.29 -0.06 12.87
CA LEU A 100 -17.00 -0.63 12.51
C LEU A 100 -16.77 -2.00 13.17
N SER A 101 -17.08 -2.14 14.47
CA SER A 101 -16.94 -3.42 15.18
C SER A 101 -17.87 -4.48 14.59
N HIS A 102 -19.12 -4.13 14.27
CA HIS A 102 -20.03 -5.08 13.64
C HIS A 102 -19.52 -5.60 12.29
N ILE A 103 -18.88 -4.73 11.48
CA ILE A 103 -18.27 -5.15 10.21
C ILE A 103 -17.06 -6.05 10.46
N THR A 104 -16.17 -5.69 11.37
CA THR A 104 -15.00 -6.50 11.69
C THR A 104 -15.38 -7.85 12.30
N ASP A 105 -16.37 -7.88 13.19
CA ASP A 105 -16.88 -9.12 13.80
C ASP A 105 -17.49 -10.04 12.75
N LEU A 106 -18.30 -9.48 11.82
CA LEU A 106 -18.88 -10.25 10.71
C LEU A 106 -17.79 -10.83 9.80
N LEU A 107 -16.79 -10.04 9.45
CA LEU A 107 -15.66 -10.50 8.63
C LEU A 107 -14.84 -11.56 9.38
N GLY A 108 -14.56 -11.35 10.67
CA GLY A 108 -13.88 -12.31 11.53
C GLY A 108 -14.64 -13.63 11.63
N TRP A 109 -15.97 -13.57 11.75
CA TRP A 109 -16.82 -14.76 11.76
C TRP A 109 -16.76 -15.53 10.44
N ILE A 110 -16.88 -14.83 9.30
CA ILE A 110 -16.81 -15.46 7.95
C ILE A 110 -15.44 -16.10 7.73
N ILE A 111 -14.36 -15.41 8.09
CA ILE A 111 -12.98 -15.89 7.92
C ILE A 111 -12.71 -17.08 8.86
N GLY A 112 -13.18 -16.99 10.10
CA GLY A 112 -13.08 -18.08 11.08
C GLY A 112 -13.79 -19.37 10.65
N LEU A 113 -14.89 -19.28 9.86
CA LEU A 113 -15.55 -20.46 9.29
C LEU A 113 -14.64 -21.24 8.32
N VAL A 114 -13.68 -20.57 7.68
CA VAL A 114 -12.70 -21.18 6.78
C VAL A 114 -11.48 -21.72 7.52
N GLY A 115 -11.37 -21.46 8.84
CA GLY A 115 -10.26 -21.92 9.69
C GLY A 115 -8.97 -21.13 9.48
N ILE A 116 -9.07 -19.89 8.99
CA ILE A 116 -7.94 -18.97 8.82
C ILE A 116 -7.81 -18.14 10.11
N ASP A 117 -6.58 -17.82 10.49
CA ASP A 117 -6.29 -16.92 11.59
C ASP A 117 -6.96 -15.55 11.36
N THR A 118 -7.44 -14.95 12.45
CA THR A 118 -8.24 -13.71 12.41
C THR A 118 -7.48 -12.47 12.88
N ASP A 119 -6.21 -12.57 13.21
CA ASP A 119 -5.41 -11.47 13.75
C ASP A 119 -5.33 -10.26 12.83
N PHE A 120 -5.38 -10.47 11.50
CA PHE A 120 -5.36 -9.40 10.52
C PHE A 120 -6.71 -8.71 10.30
N VAL A 121 -7.81 -9.26 10.84
CA VAL A 121 -9.19 -8.78 10.54
C VAL A 121 -9.37 -7.30 10.91
N ALA A 122 -8.70 -6.84 11.96
CA ALA A 122 -8.76 -5.44 12.35
C ALA A 122 -8.12 -4.48 11.31
N ALA A 123 -7.29 -4.97 10.38
CA ALA A 123 -6.76 -4.20 9.26
C ALA A 123 -7.67 -4.21 8.01
N LEU A 124 -8.66 -5.11 7.92
CA LEU A 124 -9.54 -5.24 6.76
C LEU A 124 -10.34 -3.99 6.41
N PRO A 125 -10.80 -3.14 7.35
CA PRO A 125 -11.45 -1.88 6.99
C PRO A 125 -10.58 -0.98 6.10
N CYS A 126 -9.25 -0.97 6.32
CA CYS A 126 -8.30 -0.29 5.43
C CYS A 126 -8.34 -0.91 4.02
N ALA A 127 -8.34 -2.23 3.92
CA ALA A 127 -8.40 -2.97 2.67
C ALA A 127 -9.69 -2.70 1.88
N LEU A 128 -10.85 -2.68 2.56
CA LEU A 128 -12.15 -2.43 1.94
C LEU A 128 -12.29 -1.02 1.36
N LEU A 129 -11.71 -0.04 2.04
CA LEU A 129 -11.76 1.36 1.60
C LEU A 129 -10.73 1.68 0.52
N LYS A 130 -9.65 0.93 0.42
CA LYS A 130 -8.53 1.20 -0.48
C LYS A 130 -8.96 1.31 -1.96
N PRO A 131 -9.73 0.38 -2.54
CA PRO A 131 -10.18 0.48 -3.92
C PRO A 131 -11.11 1.68 -4.18
N LEU A 132 -11.81 2.16 -3.14
CA LEU A 132 -12.82 3.21 -3.25
C LEU A 132 -12.23 4.60 -3.04
N ASN A 133 -11.47 4.77 -1.96
CA ASN A 133 -10.94 6.08 -1.55
C ASN A 133 -9.62 5.93 -0.77
N GLY A 134 -8.52 6.36 -1.38
CA GLY A 134 -7.19 6.28 -0.78
C GLY A 134 -7.01 7.14 0.48
N ALA A 135 -7.69 8.29 0.58
CA ALA A 135 -7.65 9.13 1.78
C ALA A 135 -8.39 8.45 2.95
N ALA A 136 -9.54 7.82 2.68
CA ALA A 136 -10.28 7.06 3.67
C ALA A 136 -9.48 5.83 4.16
N ALA A 137 -8.88 5.07 3.24
CA ALA A 137 -8.02 3.94 3.59
C ALA A 137 -6.83 4.36 4.45
N ARG A 138 -6.19 5.50 4.13
CA ARG A 138 -5.09 6.06 4.94
C ARG A 138 -5.56 6.48 6.33
N ALA A 139 -6.72 7.11 6.43
CA ALA A 139 -7.28 7.51 7.72
C ALA A 139 -7.60 6.27 8.58
N MET A 140 -8.13 5.19 7.98
CA MET A 140 -8.32 3.91 8.67
C MET A 140 -7.01 3.26 9.12
N MET A 141 -5.96 3.33 8.31
CA MET A 141 -4.63 2.86 8.71
C MET A 141 -4.12 3.63 9.94
N LEU A 142 -4.27 4.96 9.94
CA LEU A 142 -3.86 5.79 11.07
C LEU A 142 -4.71 5.52 12.33
N ASP A 143 -5.98 5.20 12.16
CA ASP A 143 -6.85 4.77 13.25
C ASP A 143 -6.41 3.41 13.82
N VAL A 144 -6.01 2.46 12.98
CA VAL A 144 -5.37 1.20 13.40
C VAL A 144 -4.09 1.48 14.20
N PHE A 145 -3.25 2.41 13.76
CA PHE A 145 -2.04 2.78 14.49
C PHE A 145 -2.33 3.36 15.88
N GLN A 146 -3.37 4.18 16.00
CA GLN A 146 -3.77 4.74 17.30
C GLN A 146 -4.33 3.69 18.25
N THR A 147 -5.02 2.68 17.73
CA THR A 147 -5.71 1.67 18.51
C THR A 147 -4.81 0.50 18.91
N TYR A 148 -4.03 -0.01 17.97
CA TYR A 148 -3.22 -1.22 18.13
C TYR A 148 -1.71 -0.93 18.22
N GLY A 149 -1.27 0.26 17.82
CA GLY A 149 0.14 0.65 17.72
C GLY A 149 0.69 0.46 16.32
N VAL A 150 1.69 1.28 15.98
CA VAL A 150 2.37 1.27 14.66
C VAL A 150 3.15 -0.03 14.45
N ASP A 151 3.83 -0.50 15.52
CA ASP A 151 4.70 -1.68 15.49
C ASP A 151 3.93 -2.99 15.83
N SER A 152 2.60 -2.93 15.89
CA SER A 152 1.78 -4.14 16.06
C SER A 152 1.66 -4.91 14.75
N PHE A 153 1.36 -6.22 14.82
CA PHE A 153 1.07 -7.04 13.65
C PHE A 153 -0.01 -6.40 12.76
N VAL A 154 -1.11 -5.96 13.38
CA VAL A 154 -2.21 -5.28 12.67
C VAL A 154 -1.75 -3.98 12.00
N GLY A 155 -0.90 -3.20 12.69
CA GLY A 155 -0.30 -1.97 12.14
C GLY A 155 0.57 -2.24 10.91
N HIS A 156 1.42 -3.26 10.99
CA HIS A 156 2.24 -3.68 9.85
C HIS A 156 1.38 -4.17 8.67
N VAL A 157 0.35 -4.98 8.92
CA VAL A 157 -0.57 -5.45 7.88
C VAL A 157 -1.32 -4.27 7.25
N ALA A 158 -1.85 -3.32 8.03
CA ALA A 158 -2.53 -2.14 7.53
C ALA A 158 -1.62 -1.26 6.65
N SER A 159 -0.36 -1.06 7.07
CA SER A 159 0.64 -0.31 6.29
C SER A 159 0.97 -1.00 4.97
N THR A 160 1.14 -2.31 5.02
CA THR A 160 1.44 -3.12 3.84
C THR A 160 0.29 -3.09 2.85
N ILE A 161 -0.96 -3.22 3.31
CA ILE A 161 -2.16 -3.06 2.49
C ILE A 161 -2.20 -1.67 1.86
N GLN A 162 -1.91 -0.62 2.64
CA GLN A 162 -1.91 0.76 2.13
C GLN A 162 -0.87 0.96 1.01
N GLY A 163 0.26 0.28 1.05
CA GLY A 163 1.32 0.34 0.05
C GLY A 163 1.17 -0.62 -1.12
N ALA A 164 0.40 -1.70 -0.97
CA ALA A 164 0.34 -2.80 -1.94
C ALA A 164 -0.47 -2.48 -3.21
N THR A 165 -1.52 -1.66 -3.08
CA THR A 165 -2.42 -1.30 -4.19
C THR A 165 -2.68 0.19 -4.25
N ASP A 166 -3.26 0.66 -5.37
CA ASP A 166 -3.74 2.04 -5.49
C ASP A 166 -5.28 2.08 -5.42
N THR A 167 -5.85 3.26 -5.50
CA THR A 167 -7.30 3.48 -5.43
C THR A 167 -7.93 3.26 -6.80
N THR A 168 -8.32 2.03 -7.09
CA THR A 168 -8.78 1.60 -8.42
C THR A 168 -9.89 2.50 -8.98
N MET A 169 -10.92 2.83 -8.19
CA MET A 169 -12.03 3.66 -8.68
C MET A 169 -11.58 5.08 -9.03
N TYR A 170 -10.69 5.66 -8.23
CA TYR A 170 -10.11 6.98 -8.50
C TYR A 170 -9.24 6.95 -9.76
N VAL A 171 -8.35 5.96 -9.88
CA VAL A 171 -7.48 5.80 -11.05
C VAL A 171 -8.31 5.69 -12.33
N LEU A 172 -9.34 4.85 -12.33
CA LEU A 172 -10.23 4.72 -13.48
C LEU A 172 -10.96 6.02 -13.82
N ALA A 173 -11.49 6.73 -12.82
CA ALA A 173 -12.21 7.99 -13.05
C ALA A 173 -11.28 9.08 -13.59
N VAL A 174 -10.11 9.27 -13.00
CA VAL A 174 -9.19 10.35 -13.38
C VAL A 174 -8.49 10.06 -14.69
N TYR A 175 -7.88 8.86 -14.84
CA TYR A 175 -7.08 8.57 -16.04
C TYR A 175 -7.96 8.33 -17.27
N PHE A 176 -9.06 7.60 -17.17
CA PHE A 176 -9.97 7.41 -18.29
C PHE A 176 -10.71 8.70 -18.63
N GLY A 177 -11.09 9.48 -17.60
CA GLY A 177 -11.69 10.79 -17.78
C GLY A 177 -10.77 11.77 -18.49
N SER A 178 -9.47 11.81 -18.16
CA SER A 178 -8.50 12.72 -18.79
C SER A 178 -8.29 12.47 -20.27
N VAL A 179 -8.49 11.23 -20.75
CA VAL A 179 -8.37 10.85 -22.17
C VAL A 179 -9.73 10.65 -22.85
N GLY A 180 -10.83 11.04 -22.20
CA GLY A 180 -12.18 10.97 -22.77
C GLY A 180 -12.76 9.56 -22.95
N ILE A 181 -12.22 8.56 -22.26
CA ILE A 181 -12.73 7.18 -22.30
C ILE A 181 -13.91 7.04 -21.34
N ALA A 182 -15.13 7.02 -21.87
CA ALA A 182 -16.35 6.85 -21.07
C ALA A 182 -16.67 5.38 -20.73
N LYS A 183 -16.23 4.42 -21.56
CA LYS A 183 -16.53 2.99 -21.36
C LYS A 183 -15.32 2.26 -20.77
N MET A 184 -15.34 2.03 -19.49
CA MET A 184 -14.25 1.34 -18.76
C MET A 184 -14.18 -0.18 -19.05
N ARG A 185 -15.21 -0.77 -19.69
CA ARG A 185 -15.30 -2.21 -20.00
C ARG A 185 -14.90 -3.06 -18.80
N TYR A 186 -13.90 -3.93 -18.97
CA TYR A 186 -13.41 -4.84 -17.93
C TYR A 186 -12.34 -4.23 -17.00
N ALA A 187 -11.94 -2.97 -17.21
CA ALA A 187 -10.85 -2.37 -16.45
C ALA A 187 -11.16 -2.31 -14.95
N ALA A 188 -12.42 -2.01 -14.56
CA ALA A 188 -12.83 -2.03 -13.16
C ALA A 188 -12.74 -3.43 -12.56
N VAL A 189 -13.16 -4.45 -13.29
CA VAL A 189 -13.12 -5.85 -12.81
C VAL A 189 -11.68 -6.32 -12.62
N TYR A 190 -10.81 -6.05 -13.59
CA TYR A 190 -9.38 -6.41 -13.46
C TYR A 190 -8.67 -5.60 -12.40
N GLY A 191 -9.00 -4.31 -12.24
CA GLY A 191 -8.46 -3.47 -11.18
C GLY A 191 -8.85 -3.99 -9.79
N LEU A 192 -10.11 -4.27 -9.56
CA LEU A 192 -10.58 -4.85 -8.29
C LEU A 192 -10.02 -6.25 -8.03
N ALA A 193 -9.84 -7.07 -9.07
CA ALA A 193 -9.16 -8.36 -8.93
C ALA A 193 -7.68 -8.20 -8.54
N ALA A 194 -6.99 -7.21 -9.12
CA ALA A 194 -5.62 -6.87 -8.74
C ALA A 194 -5.54 -6.37 -7.29
N ASP A 195 -6.49 -5.52 -6.85
CA ASP A 195 -6.59 -5.07 -5.46
C ASP A 195 -6.76 -6.26 -4.51
N LEU A 196 -7.65 -7.19 -4.83
CA LEU A 196 -7.86 -8.38 -4.01
C LEU A 196 -6.59 -9.23 -3.88
N ILE A 197 -5.90 -9.47 -4.99
CA ILE A 197 -4.63 -10.21 -4.99
C ILE A 197 -3.57 -9.43 -4.18
N GLY A 198 -3.49 -8.12 -4.35
CA GLY A 198 -2.59 -7.25 -3.60
C GLY A 198 -2.85 -7.30 -2.08
N ILE A 199 -4.12 -7.26 -1.66
CA ILE A 199 -4.52 -7.37 -0.26
C ILE A 199 -4.15 -8.75 0.32
N ILE A 200 -4.46 -9.84 -0.39
CA ILE A 200 -4.08 -11.19 0.03
C ILE A 200 -2.55 -11.31 0.16
N SER A 201 -1.82 -10.78 -0.81
CA SER A 201 -0.35 -10.78 -0.78
C SER A 201 0.18 -9.95 0.40
N ALA A 202 -0.41 -8.79 0.68
CA ALA A 202 -0.03 -7.94 1.81
C ALA A 202 -0.22 -8.64 3.16
N ILE A 203 -1.35 -9.34 3.33
CA ILE A 203 -1.62 -10.14 4.53
C ILE A 203 -0.61 -11.29 4.64
N SER A 204 -0.35 -12.01 3.54
CA SER A 204 0.62 -13.11 3.52
C SER A 204 2.04 -12.65 3.86
N VAL A 205 2.46 -11.49 3.35
CA VAL A 205 3.73 -10.85 3.70
C VAL A 205 3.73 -10.45 5.19
N GLY A 206 2.61 -9.94 5.69
CA GLY A 206 2.44 -9.61 7.12
C GLY A 206 2.76 -10.81 8.00
N TYR A 207 2.18 -11.97 7.71
CA TYR A 207 2.46 -13.20 8.44
C TYR A 207 3.90 -13.71 8.26
N LEU A 208 4.49 -13.51 7.10
CA LEU A 208 5.88 -13.94 6.85
C LEU A 208 6.90 -13.14 7.68
N PHE A 209 6.65 -11.86 7.92
CA PHE A 209 7.63 -10.97 8.54
C PHE A 209 7.35 -10.67 10.03
N TRP A 210 6.09 -10.71 10.45
CA TRP A 210 5.66 -10.27 11.78
C TRP A 210 4.65 -11.21 12.47
N GLY A 211 4.29 -12.34 11.83
CA GLY A 211 3.39 -13.38 12.34
C GLY A 211 4.06 -14.49 13.14
#